data_3d7d0affa4e88db81093591be0d03f51
#
_entry.id   3d7d0affa4e88db81093591be0d03f51
#
_cell.length_a   1.000
_cell.length_b   1.000
_cell.length_c   1.000
_cell.angle_alpha   90.00
_cell.angle_beta   90.00
_cell.angle_gamma   90.00
#
_symmetry.space_group_name_H-M   'P 1'
#
loop_
_entity.id
_entity.type
_entity.pdbx_description
1 polymer ?
#
loop_
_entity_poly.entity_id
_entity_poly.type
_entity_poly.pdbx_seq_one_letter_code
_entity_poly.pdbx_strand_id
1 'polypeptide(L)'
;MFILIAIVSDIHGNLPALEVVIEDIKKHDVEKIISLGDVSGYYPFINEVIDILKENNAINIIGNHDRYIIDNNECPRSHSANICLNYQKSVITNENKEWLKTSISKYEIDNISMVHGGWVDNEDEYMMKIKDDYFEKLPFKYFFCGHTHVQKHIKMINNKEFINPGSVGQPRDGNKEAAYCLFDEKIGEVILKRVDYDIDKVALKMKEIGFG
;
A
#
# COMPACT_ATOMS: atom_id res chain seq x y z
N MET A 1 -20.33 8.89 15.21
CA MET A 1 -19.86 7.56 14.79
C MET A 1 -18.35 7.60 14.77
N PHE A 2 -17.64 6.62 15.29
CA PHE A 2 -16.18 6.60 15.27
C PHE A 2 -15.78 5.97 13.94
N ILE A 3 -15.01 6.65 13.11
CA ILE A 3 -14.51 6.04 11.87
C ILE A 3 -13.06 5.64 12.13
N LEU A 4 -12.85 4.34 12.38
CA LEU A 4 -11.52 3.75 12.40
C LEU A 4 -11.19 3.26 10.99
N ILE A 5 -10.11 3.78 10.42
CA ILE A 5 -9.64 3.44 9.09
C ILE A 5 -8.40 2.57 9.20
N ALA A 6 -8.38 1.42 8.54
CA ALA A 6 -7.15 0.66 8.32
C ALA A 6 -6.51 1.11 7.00
N ILE A 7 -5.24 1.45 7.04
CA ILE A 7 -4.47 1.91 5.87
C ILE A 7 -3.35 0.92 5.62
N VAL A 8 -3.41 0.25 4.47
CA VAL A 8 -2.42 -0.70 3.96
C VAL A 8 -1.72 -0.12 2.74
N SER A 9 -0.52 -0.58 2.41
CA SER A 9 0.23 -0.12 1.24
C SER A 9 1.22 -1.17 0.76
N ASP A 10 1.62 -1.09 -0.50
CA ASP A 10 2.75 -1.83 -1.04
C ASP A 10 2.66 -3.34 -0.75
N ILE A 11 1.52 -3.94 -1.14
CA ILE A 11 1.20 -5.36 -0.91
C ILE A 11 2.02 -6.25 -1.84
N HIS A 12 2.22 -5.78 -3.07
CA HIS A 12 3.07 -6.40 -4.08
C HIS A 12 2.76 -7.87 -4.40
N GLY A 13 1.53 -8.33 -4.23
CA GLY A 13 1.16 -9.72 -4.46
C GLY A 13 1.63 -10.69 -3.37
N ASN A 14 1.93 -10.21 -2.17
CA ASN A 14 2.31 -11.03 -1.02
C ASN A 14 1.07 -11.48 -0.25
N LEU A 15 0.46 -12.57 -0.71
CA LEU A 15 -0.76 -13.11 -0.11
C LEU A 15 -0.61 -13.47 1.38
N PRO A 16 0.43 -14.25 1.81
CA PRO A 16 0.56 -14.60 3.22
C PRO A 16 0.66 -13.39 4.16
N ALA A 17 1.30 -12.31 3.70
CA ALA A 17 1.39 -11.07 4.48
C ALA A 17 0.04 -10.34 4.55
N LEU A 18 -0.70 -10.27 3.44
CA LEU A 18 -2.01 -9.62 3.43
C LEU A 18 -3.02 -10.39 4.27
N GLU A 19 -3.04 -11.72 4.23
CA GLU A 19 -3.95 -12.55 5.02
C GLU A 19 -3.85 -12.23 6.52
N VAL A 20 -2.64 -12.23 7.07
CA VAL A 20 -2.45 -11.94 8.51
C VAL A 20 -2.76 -10.49 8.87
N VAL A 21 -2.52 -9.55 7.97
CA VAL A 21 -2.90 -8.14 8.17
C VAL A 21 -4.43 -8.00 8.20
N ILE A 22 -5.15 -8.62 7.29
CA ILE A 22 -6.63 -8.61 7.29
C ILE A 22 -7.19 -9.29 8.54
N GLU A 23 -6.59 -10.41 8.98
CA GLU A 23 -6.98 -11.06 10.24
C GLU A 23 -6.75 -10.16 11.46
N ASP A 24 -5.66 -9.39 11.48
CA ASP A 24 -5.40 -8.44 12.57
C ASP A 24 -6.37 -7.25 12.51
N ILE A 25 -6.64 -6.71 11.32
CA ILE A 25 -7.63 -5.64 11.10
C ILE A 25 -9.02 -6.04 11.64
N LYS A 26 -9.46 -7.29 11.43
CA LYS A 26 -10.74 -7.80 11.91
C LYS A 26 -10.88 -7.86 13.44
N LYS A 27 -9.79 -7.75 14.20
CA LYS A 27 -9.82 -7.65 15.68
C LYS A 27 -10.17 -6.24 16.16
N HIS A 28 -10.24 -5.28 15.26
CA HIS A 28 -10.55 -3.88 15.53
C HIS A 28 -11.88 -3.52 14.84
N ASP A 29 -12.60 -2.57 15.40
CA ASP A 29 -13.86 -2.08 14.82
C ASP A 29 -13.60 -1.14 13.63
N VAL A 30 -12.91 -1.66 12.60
CA VAL A 30 -12.54 -0.91 11.39
C VAL A 30 -13.75 -0.78 10.47
N GLU A 31 -14.09 0.45 10.08
CA GLU A 31 -15.21 0.73 9.19
C GLU A 31 -14.77 0.81 7.72
N LYS A 32 -13.49 1.09 7.46
CA LYS A 32 -12.98 1.29 6.11
C LYS A 32 -11.54 0.78 5.98
N ILE A 33 -11.25 0.11 4.88
CA ILE A 33 -9.90 -0.24 4.48
C ILE A 33 -9.49 0.59 3.26
N ILE A 34 -8.34 1.27 3.34
CA ILE A 34 -7.76 2.02 2.21
C ILE A 34 -6.39 1.42 1.89
N SER A 35 -6.22 1.01 0.65
CA SER A 35 -4.93 0.63 0.09
C SER A 35 -4.31 1.85 -0.60
N LEU A 36 -3.10 2.19 -0.22
CA LEU A 36 -2.36 3.29 -0.86
C LEU A 36 -1.69 2.87 -2.17
N GLY A 37 -2.01 1.70 -2.72
CA GLY A 37 -1.50 1.25 -4.00
C GLY A 37 -0.38 0.24 -3.91
N ASP A 38 0.18 -0.07 -5.08
CA ASP A 38 1.16 -1.14 -5.27
C ASP A 38 0.65 -2.49 -4.73
N VAL A 39 -0.58 -2.84 -5.16
CA VAL A 39 -1.16 -4.17 -4.96
C VAL A 39 -0.36 -5.20 -5.75
N SER A 40 0.08 -4.83 -6.95
CA SER A 40 0.94 -5.60 -7.84
C SER A 40 2.44 -5.40 -7.57
N GLY A 41 3.31 -6.27 -8.12
CA GLY A 41 4.76 -6.07 -8.07
C GLY A 41 5.58 -7.33 -7.82
N TYR A 42 6.23 -7.45 -6.67
CA TYR A 42 7.35 -8.36 -6.42
C TYR A 42 7.01 -9.83 -6.15
N TYR A 43 5.75 -10.19 -5.88
CA TYR A 43 5.34 -11.55 -5.50
C TYR A 43 4.19 -12.08 -6.37
N PRO A 44 3.91 -13.39 -6.38
CA PRO A 44 3.12 -14.00 -7.46
C PRO A 44 1.60 -13.90 -7.33
N PHE A 45 1.05 -13.60 -6.15
CA PHE A 45 -0.37 -13.81 -5.84
C PHE A 45 -1.25 -12.59 -6.19
N ILE A 46 -1.12 -12.05 -7.43
CA ILE A 46 -1.84 -10.81 -7.84
C ILE A 46 -3.35 -10.98 -7.74
N ASN A 47 -3.91 -12.10 -8.18
CA ASN A 47 -5.35 -12.30 -8.18
C ASN A 47 -5.89 -12.44 -6.76
N GLU A 48 -5.26 -13.27 -5.96
CA GLU A 48 -5.67 -13.58 -4.59
C GLU A 48 -5.65 -12.32 -3.70
N VAL A 49 -4.63 -11.46 -3.84
CA VAL A 49 -4.57 -10.21 -3.06
C VAL A 49 -5.64 -9.22 -3.51
N ILE A 50 -5.94 -9.13 -4.81
CA ILE A 50 -7.02 -8.29 -5.33
C ILE A 50 -8.38 -8.81 -4.83
N ASP A 51 -8.60 -10.12 -4.87
CA ASP A 51 -9.85 -10.72 -4.42
C ASP A 51 -10.10 -10.44 -2.93
N ILE A 52 -9.07 -10.56 -2.07
CA ILE A 52 -9.16 -10.17 -0.65
C ILE A 52 -9.53 -8.69 -0.49
N LEU A 53 -8.93 -7.79 -1.25
CA LEU A 53 -9.26 -6.36 -1.17
C LEU A 53 -10.71 -6.09 -1.60
N LYS A 54 -11.19 -6.75 -2.67
CA LYS A 54 -12.58 -6.67 -3.13
C LYS A 54 -13.56 -7.19 -2.08
N GLU A 55 -13.29 -8.35 -1.49
CA GLU A 55 -14.12 -8.97 -0.44
C GLU A 55 -14.25 -8.08 0.80
N ASN A 56 -13.23 -7.30 1.09
CA ASN A 56 -13.22 -6.35 2.21
C ASN A 56 -13.65 -4.93 1.81
N ASN A 57 -14.19 -4.73 0.60
CA ASN A 57 -14.63 -3.43 0.06
C ASN A 57 -13.55 -2.34 0.17
N ALA A 58 -12.28 -2.70 0.00
CA ALA A 58 -11.18 -1.76 0.12
C ALA A 58 -11.21 -0.73 -1.02
N ILE A 59 -10.96 0.53 -0.67
CA ILE A 59 -10.68 1.58 -1.66
C ILE A 59 -9.21 1.47 -2.03
N ASN A 60 -8.90 1.35 -3.32
CA ASN A 60 -7.52 1.31 -3.80
C ASN A 60 -7.11 2.65 -4.43
N ILE A 61 -6.00 3.21 -3.97
CA ILE A 61 -5.26 4.27 -4.64
C ILE A 61 -4.29 3.59 -5.60
N ILE A 62 -4.09 4.14 -6.78
CA ILE A 62 -3.20 3.54 -7.77
C ILE A 62 -1.74 3.78 -7.39
N GLY A 63 -0.93 2.70 -7.39
CA GLY A 63 0.51 2.79 -7.29
C GLY A 63 1.20 2.66 -8.66
N ASN A 64 2.51 2.95 -8.71
CA ASN A 64 3.28 2.87 -9.95
C ASN A 64 3.38 1.43 -10.50
N HIS A 65 3.45 0.41 -9.64
CA HIS A 65 3.42 -0.98 -10.10
C HIS A 65 2.06 -1.39 -10.65
N ASP A 66 0.96 -0.91 -10.08
CA ASP A 66 -0.39 -1.13 -10.61
C ASP A 66 -0.52 -0.51 -12.00
N ARG A 67 0.04 0.69 -12.19
CA ARG A 67 0.10 1.36 -13.49
C ARG A 67 0.85 0.51 -14.52
N TYR A 68 1.97 -0.13 -14.16
CA TYR A 68 2.70 -1.02 -15.09
C TYR A 68 1.89 -2.25 -15.51
N ILE A 69 1.00 -2.77 -14.65
CA ILE A 69 0.07 -3.86 -15.01
C ILE A 69 -1.01 -3.34 -15.99
N ILE A 70 -1.63 -2.20 -15.67
CA ILE A 70 -2.74 -1.63 -16.46
C ILE A 70 -2.27 -1.28 -17.87
N ASP A 71 -1.17 -0.54 -17.97
CA ASP A 71 -0.66 0.02 -19.22
C ASP A 71 0.25 -0.94 -19.98
N ASN A 72 0.51 -2.13 -19.40
CA ASN A 72 1.44 -3.13 -19.95
C ASN A 72 2.90 -2.61 -20.11
N ASN A 73 3.32 -1.69 -19.24
CA ASN A 73 4.64 -1.10 -19.24
C ASN A 73 5.62 -1.89 -18.34
N GLU A 74 6.91 -1.66 -18.53
CA GLU A 74 7.96 -2.19 -17.65
C GLU A 74 8.34 -1.17 -16.56
N CYS A 75 8.79 -1.69 -15.42
CA CYS A 75 9.40 -0.87 -14.37
C CYS A 75 10.79 -0.40 -14.84
N PRO A 76 11.04 0.92 -14.96
CA PRO A 76 12.30 1.43 -15.49
C PRO A 76 13.47 1.26 -14.51
N ARG A 77 13.21 0.94 -13.25
CA ARG A 77 14.20 0.97 -12.16
C ARG A 77 14.61 -0.40 -11.62
N SER A 78 13.87 -1.46 -11.93
CA SER A 78 14.11 -2.77 -11.30
C SER A 78 13.88 -3.92 -12.25
N HIS A 79 14.96 -4.64 -12.57
CA HIS A 79 14.88 -5.86 -13.39
C HIS A 79 14.10 -6.97 -12.66
N SER A 80 14.34 -7.17 -11.38
CA SER A 80 13.61 -8.16 -10.57
C SER A 80 12.12 -7.86 -10.49
N ALA A 81 11.73 -6.58 -10.38
CA ALA A 81 10.34 -6.18 -10.45
C ALA A 81 9.72 -6.55 -11.81
N ASN A 82 10.44 -6.35 -12.92
CA ASN A 82 9.94 -6.69 -14.25
C ASN A 82 9.70 -8.20 -14.44
N ILE A 83 10.55 -9.05 -13.88
CA ILE A 83 10.32 -10.50 -13.90
C ILE A 83 8.97 -10.82 -13.24
N CYS A 84 8.73 -10.30 -12.04
CA CYS A 84 7.48 -10.52 -11.30
C CYS A 84 6.27 -9.89 -11.99
N LEU A 85 6.40 -8.65 -12.47
CA LEU A 85 5.33 -7.97 -13.21
C LEU A 85 4.95 -8.72 -14.49
N ASN A 86 5.91 -9.26 -15.24
CA ASN A 86 5.64 -10.04 -16.43
C ASN A 86 4.89 -11.34 -16.12
N TYR A 87 5.25 -12.01 -15.02
CA TYR A 87 4.47 -13.14 -14.52
C TYR A 87 3.05 -12.71 -14.17
N GLN A 88 2.89 -11.67 -13.35
CA GLN A 88 1.58 -11.18 -12.94
C GLN A 88 0.70 -10.78 -14.14
N LYS A 89 1.28 -10.12 -15.16
CA LYS A 89 0.58 -9.80 -16.41
C LYS A 89 0.08 -11.04 -17.16
N SER A 90 0.79 -12.18 -17.05
CA SER A 90 0.40 -13.41 -17.70
C SER A 90 -0.71 -14.17 -16.99
N VAL A 91 -0.92 -13.92 -15.68
CA VAL A 91 -1.87 -14.68 -14.85
C VAL A 91 -3.05 -13.84 -14.34
N ILE A 92 -2.95 -12.51 -14.36
CA ILE A 92 -4.05 -11.64 -13.87
C ILE A 92 -5.32 -11.88 -14.69
N THR A 93 -6.44 -12.05 -13.99
CA THR A 93 -7.74 -12.18 -14.64
C THR A 93 -8.20 -10.85 -15.23
N ASN A 94 -9.04 -10.89 -16.25
CA ASN A 94 -9.63 -9.68 -16.82
C ASN A 94 -10.43 -8.91 -15.76
N GLU A 95 -11.18 -9.61 -14.91
CA GLU A 95 -11.95 -9.00 -13.83
C GLU A 95 -11.06 -8.21 -12.87
N ASN A 96 -9.95 -8.81 -12.42
CA ASN A 96 -9.02 -8.17 -11.49
C ASN A 96 -8.25 -7.01 -12.14
N LYS A 97 -7.93 -7.14 -13.44
CA LYS A 97 -7.36 -6.02 -14.19
C LYS A 97 -8.35 -4.85 -14.32
N GLU A 98 -9.63 -5.10 -14.57
CA GLU A 98 -10.65 -4.06 -14.57
C GLU A 98 -10.85 -3.43 -13.20
N TRP A 99 -10.79 -4.22 -12.12
CA TRP A 99 -10.82 -3.67 -10.76
C TRP A 99 -9.64 -2.72 -10.50
N LEU A 100 -8.40 -3.09 -10.87
CA LEU A 100 -7.25 -2.19 -10.76
C LEU A 100 -7.46 -0.85 -11.50
N LYS A 101 -8.13 -0.86 -12.65
CA LYS A 101 -8.46 0.37 -13.40
C LYS A 101 -9.45 1.28 -12.68
N THR A 102 -10.21 0.78 -11.72
CA THR A 102 -11.10 1.60 -10.89
C THR A 102 -10.36 2.34 -9.78
N SER A 103 -9.07 2.07 -9.59
CA SER A 103 -8.25 2.74 -8.58
C SER A 103 -8.21 4.25 -8.80
N ILE A 104 -8.30 4.99 -7.71
CA ILE A 104 -8.28 6.44 -7.72
C ILE A 104 -6.84 6.97 -7.60
N SER A 105 -6.54 8.15 -8.13
CA SER A 105 -5.19 8.73 -8.04
C SER A 105 -4.86 9.26 -6.64
N LYS A 106 -5.87 9.65 -5.87
CA LYS A 106 -5.77 10.16 -4.51
C LYS A 106 -7.10 10.04 -3.78
N TYR A 107 -7.04 9.98 -2.46
CA TYR A 107 -8.21 10.02 -1.58
C TYR A 107 -8.11 11.25 -0.68
N GLU A 108 -9.07 12.15 -0.79
CA GLU A 108 -9.10 13.40 -0.02
C GLU A 108 -10.48 13.55 0.63
N ILE A 109 -10.49 13.72 1.95
CA ILE A 109 -11.69 13.99 2.73
C ILE A 109 -11.31 14.83 3.97
N ASP A 110 -12.09 15.85 4.25
CA ASP A 110 -11.90 16.75 5.41
C ASP A 110 -10.44 17.21 5.57
N ASN A 111 -9.75 16.75 6.59
CA ASN A 111 -8.36 17.09 6.90
C ASN A 111 -7.33 16.04 6.44
N ILE A 112 -7.74 15.07 5.61
CA ILE A 112 -6.94 13.92 5.22
C ILE A 112 -6.67 13.97 3.73
N SER A 113 -5.42 13.73 3.34
CA SER A 113 -5.03 13.48 1.94
C SER A 113 -4.13 12.25 1.87
N MET A 114 -4.47 11.33 0.97
CA MET A 114 -3.77 10.06 0.77
C MET A 114 -3.40 9.90 -0.70
N VAL A 115 -2.17 9.52 -0.96
CA VAL A 115 -1.62 9.22 -2.29
C VAL A 115 -0.72 7.98 -2.20
N HIS A 116 -0.27 7.43 -3.31
CA HIS A 116 0.76 6.39 -3.29
C HIS A 116 2.16 6.97 -3.10
N GLY A 117 2.60 7.85 -3.99
CA GLY A 117 3.93 8.48 -3.99
C GLY A 117 3.99 9.76 -3.17
N GLY A 118 3.71 10.90 -3.77
CA GLY A 118 3.70 12.20 -3.10
C GLY A 118 2.69 13.17 -3.72
N TRP A 119 2.71 14.42 -3.30
CA TRP A 119 1.71 15.40 -3.73
C TRP A 119 2.12 16.21 -4.98
N VAL A 120 3.37 16.05 -5.44
CA VAL A 120 3.84 16.55 -6.75
C VAL A 120 3.63 15.47 -7.82
N ASP A 121 3.97 14.23 -7.50
CA ASP A 121 3.66 13.06 -8.32
C ASP A 121 2.99 12.00 -7.45
N ASN A 122 1.68 11.81 -7.65
CA ASN A 122 0.87 10.95 -6.78
C ASN A 122 1.25 9.46 -6.88
N GLU A 123 1.91 9.04 -7.95
CA GLU A 123 2.22 7.63 -8.19
C GLU A 123 3.70 7.28 -7.95
N ASP A 124 4.66 8.22 -8.16
CA ASP A 124 6.07 7.84 -8.27
C ASP A 124 7.06 8.76 -7.51
N GLU A 125 6.57 9.72 -6.72
CA GLU A 125 7.42 10.57 -5.88
C GLU A 125 7.89 9.83 -4.62
N TYR A 126 9.22 9.79 -4.40
CA TYR A 126 9.82 9.18 -3.22
C TYR A 126 9.89 10.13 -2.03
N MET A 127 8.99 9.99 -1.07
CA MET A 127 8.92 10.78 0.16
C MET A 127 9.89 10.27 1.25
N MET A 128 11.19 10.22 0.94
CA MET A 128 12.23 9.75 1.89
C MET A 128 12.59 10.82 2.92
N LYS A 129 12.64 12.09 2.48
CA LYS A 129 12.94 13.25 3.33
C LYS A 129 11.72 14.14 3.41
N ILE A 130 11.17 14.27 4.61
CA ILE A 130 10.00 15.08 4.87
C ILE A 130 10.45 16.48 5.30
N LYS A 131 9.95 17.49 4.60
CA LYS A 131 10.21 18.90 4.89
C LYS A 131 8.89 19.62 5.14
N ASP A 132 8.86 20.47 6.15
CA ASP A 132 7.65 21.19 6.54
C ASP A 132 7.11 22.12 5.45
N ASP A 133 8.01 22.77 4.70
CA ASP A 133 7.68 23.68 3.59
C ASP A 133 6.96 22.99 2.43
N TYR A 134 7.23 21.70 2.21
CA TYR A 134 6.53 20.90 1.19
C TYR A 134 5.01 20.87 1.43
N PHE A 135 4.58 20.77 2.68
CA PHE A 135 3.17 20.64 3.06
C PHE A 135 2.50 21.98 3.40
N GLU A 136 3.25 23.07 3.47
CA GLU A 136 2.75 24.36 3.98
C GLU A 136 1.48 24.83 3.28
N LYS A 137 1.44 24.73 1.95
CA LYS A 137 0.34 25.21 1.11
C LYS A 137 -0.81 24.23 0.93
N LEU A 138 -0.65 22.97 1.36
CA LEU A 138 -1.68 21.96 1.23
C LEU A 138 -2.70 22.12 2.35
N PRO A 139 -4.03 22.11 2.08
CA PRO A 139 -5.05 22.45 3.06
C PRO A 139 -5.40 21.32 4.05
N PHE A 140 -4.61 20.26 4.10
CA PHE A 140 -4.86 19.08 4.93
C PHE A 140 -3.98 19.08 6.18
N LYS A 141 -4.37 18.28 7.17
CA LYS A 141 -3.61 18.03 8.40
C LYS A 141 -2.86 16.70 8.35
N TYR A 142 -3.50 15.64 7.87
CA TYR A 142 -2.96 14.29 7.82
C TYR A 142 -2.63 13.89 6.39
N PHE A 143 -1.38 13.49 6.16
CA PHE A 143 -0.82 13.14 4.87
C PHE A 143 -0.33 11.69 4.89
N PHE A 144 -1.00 10.80 4.16
CA PHE A 144 -0.61 9.40 4.07
C PHE A 144 -0.03 9.09 2.69
N CYS A 145 1.13 8.43 2.65
CA CYS A 145 1.67 7.86 1.41
C CYS A 145 2.41 6.56 1.66
N GLY A 146 2.57 5.75 0.61
CA GLY A 146 3.30 4.49 0.60
C GLY A 146 4.66 4.58 -0.07
N HIS A 147 4.86 3.75 -1.11
CA HIS A 147 5.94 3.76 -2.11
C HIS A 147 7.36 3.53 -1.57
N THR A 148 7.72 4.11 -0.43
CA THR A 148 9.07 3.96 0.15
C THR A 148 9.25 2.66 0.92
N HIS A 149 8.17 1.99 1.31
CA HIS A 149 8.12 0.79 2.16
C HIS A 149 8.73 0.99 3.55
N VAL A 150 8.90 2.23 3.99
CA VAL A 150 9.49 2.58 5.29
C VAL A 150 8.39 3.13 6.18
N GLN A 151 8.03 2.36 7.22
CA GLN A 151 6.99 2.78 8.16
C GLN A 151 7.44 4.03 8.93
N LYS A 152 6.60 5.07 8.92
CA LYS A 152 6.99 6.36 9.50
C LYS A 152 5.78 7.18 9.93
N HIS A 153 5.88 7.86 11.07
CA HIS A 153 4.96 8.90 11.51
C HIS A 153 5.75 10.11 11.99
N ILE A 154 5.53 11.26 11.36
CA ILE A 154 6.23 12.51 11.64
C ILE A 154 5.21 13.59 11.95
N LYS A 155 5.32 14.19 13.14
CA LYS A 155 4.59 15.40 13.52
C LYS A 155 5.41 16.62 13.12
N MET A 156 4.85 17.47 12.28
CA MET A 156 5.50 18.66 11.73
C MET A 156 5.20 19.90 12.59
N ILE A 157 6.01 20.94 12.45
CA ILE A 157 5.94 22.16 13.27
C ILE A 157 4.58 22.88 13.14
N ASN A 158 3.97 22.80 11.96
CA ASN A 158 2.69 23.46 11.63
C ASN A 158 1.43 22.65 12.01
N ASN A 159 1.55 21.70 12.96
CA ASN A 159 0.50 20.76 13.37
C ASN A 159 0.02 19.81 12.26
N LYS A 160 0.77 19.68 11.19
CA LYS A 160 0.55 18.65 10.16
C LYS A 160 1.25 17.37 10.51
N GLU A 161 0.76 16.27 9.99
CA GLU A 161 1.31 14.94 10.28
C GLU A 161 1.51 14.17 8.97
N PHE A 162 2.72 13.66 8.78
CA PHE A 162 3.06 12.78 7.67
C PHE A 162 3.13 11.34 8.16
N ILE A 163 2.43 10.46 7.47
CA ILE A 163 2.33 9.05 7.84
C ILE A 163 2.63 8.18 6.61
N ASN A 164 3.54 7.23 6.78
CA ASN A 164 3.70 6.12 5.86
C ASN A 164 3.37 4.83 6.64
N PRO A 165 2.35 4.06 6.23
CA PRO A 165 1.99 2.84 6.94
C PRO A 165 3.06 1.74 6.85
N GLY A 166 4.10 1.94 6.02
CA GLY A 166 5.05 0.90 5.64
C GLY A 166 4.49 0.01 4.53
N SER A 167 5.12 -1.10 4.29
CA SER A 167 4.69 -2.08 3.29
C SER A 167 4.13 -3.33 3.94
N VAL A 168 2.99 -3.80 3.44
CA VAL A 168 2.46 -5.13 3.79
C VAL A 168 3.38 -6.21 3.23
N GLY A 169 3.73 -6.11 1.94
CA GLY A 169 4.41 -7.18 1.22
C GLY A 169 5.93 -7.16 1.28
N GLN A 170 6.55 -5.97 1.32
CA GLN A 170 8.01 -5.84 1.20
C GLN A 170 8.56 -4.69 2.06
N PRO A 171 8.54 -4.79 3.40
CA PRO A 171 9.14 -3.79 4.28
C PRO A 171 10.63 -3.55 3.96
N ARG A 172 11.07 -2.26 4.01
CA ARG A 172 12.47 -1.84 3.72
C ARG A 172 13.11 -1.07 4.85
N ASP A 173 12.59 -1.17 6.05
CA ASP A 173 13.06 -0.46 7.25
C ASP A 173 13.78 -1.36 8.26
N GLY A 174 14.21 -2.55 7.83
CA GLY A 174 14.92 -3.51 8.66
C GLY A 174 14.04 -4.41 9.52
N ASN A 175 12.71 -4.21 9.54
CA ASN A 175 11.73 -5.11 10.14
C ASN A 175 11.02 -5.91 9.03
N LYS A 176 11.04 -7.25 9.13
CA LYS A 176 10.43 -8.16 8.13
C LYS A 176 8.92 -8.32 8.28
N GLU A 177 8.34 -7.90 9.39
CA GLU A 177 6.92 -8.02 9.68
C GLU A 177 6.09 -7.12 8.74
N ALA A 178 4.94 -7.63 8.28
CA ALA A 178 4.00 -6.87 7.48
C ALA A 178 3.54 -5.60 8.22
N ALA A 179 3.58 -4.46 7.53
CA ALA A 179 3.28 -3.17 8.13
C ALA A 179 1.95 -2.61 7.64
N TYR A 180 1.20 -2.00 8.54
CA TYR A 180 0.01 -1.21 8.23
C TYR A 180 -0.22 -0.16 9.32
N CYS A 181 -1.25 0.69 9.20
CA CYS A 181 -1.65 1.55 10.29
C CYS A 181 -3.16 1.58 10.49
N LEU A 182 -3.56 1.89 11.72
CA LEU A 182 -4.93 2.26 12.07
C LEU A 182 -4.96 3.77 12.31
N PHE A 183 -6.00 4.42 11.81
CA PHE A 183 -6.21 5.85 11.99
C PHE A 183 -7.62 6.12 12.50
N ASP A 184 -7.72 6.70 13.69
CA ASP A 184 -8.98 7.22 14.22
C ASP A 184 -9.15 8.67 13.75
N GLU A 185 -10.06 8.86 12.81
CA GLU A 185 -10.30 10.17 12.17
C GLU A 185 -10.82 11.21 13.18
N LYS A 186 -11.57 10.78 14.20
CA LYS A 186 -12.21 11.68 15.15
C LYS A 186 -11.22 12.35 16.11
N ILE A 187 -10.29 11.56 16.63
CA ILE A 187 -9.29 12.03 17.60
C ILE A 187 -7.93 12.29 16.96
N GLY A 188 -7.76 11.89 15.69
CA GLY A 188 -6.53 12.02 14.94
C GLY A 188 -5.42 11.10 15.46
N GLU A 189 -5.78 9.95 16.02
CA GLU A 189 -4.80 8.99 16.51
C GLU A 189 -4.30 8.10 15.38
N VAL A 190 -2.98 7.97 15.26
CA VAL A 190 -2.29 7.09 14.31
C VAL A 190 -1.61 5.97 15.10
N ILE A 191 -1.97 4.72 14.81
CA ILE A 191 -1.38 3.54 15.43
C ILE A 191 -0.66 2.74 14.34
N LEU A 192 0.66 2.74 14.36
CA LEU A 192 1.49 1.92 13.47
C LEU A 192 1.50 0.47 13.97
N LYS A 193 1.22 -0.46 13.07
CA LYS A 193 1.08 -1.89 13.36
C LYS A 193 2.12 -2.71 12.60
N ARG A 194 2.51 -3.83 13.21
CA ARG A 194 3.36 -4.86 12.61
C ARG A 194 2.78 -6.24 12.91
N VAL A 195 2.78 -7.11 11.92
CA VAL A 195 2.26 -8.47 12.03
C VAL A 195 3.25 -9.45 11.41
N ASP A 196 3.65 -10.45 12.17
CA ASP A 196 4.49 -11.53 11.66
C ASP A 196 3.70 -12.43 10.71
N TYR A 197 4.35 -12.91 9.65
CA TYR A 197 3.76 -13.80 8.68
C TYR A 197 4.75 -14.88 8.21
N ASP A 198 4.24 -15.95 7.62
CA ASP A 198 5.01 -17.06 7.12
C ASP A 198 5.69 -16.70 5.77
N ILE A 199 6.93 -16.22 5.86
CA ILE A 199 7.75 -15.86 4.69
C ILE A 199 8.05 -17.07 3.80
N ASP A 200 8.14 -18.26 4.39
CA ASP A 200 8.48 -19.48 3.62
C ASP A 200 7.37 -19.85 2.63
N LYS A 201 6.12 -19.56 2.94
CA LYS A 201 5.00 -19.75 1.99
C LYS A 201 5.19 -18.98 0.69
N VAL A 202 5.56 -17.69 0.77
CA VAL A 202 5.78 -16.90 -0.43
C VAL A 202 7.07 -17.33 -1.15
N ALA A 203 8.13 -17.67 -0.40
CA ALA A 203 9.39 -18.15 -0.96
C ALA A 203 9.23 -19.47 -1.70
N LEU A 204 8.44 -20.41 -1.18
CA LEU A 204 8.12 -21.67 -1.85
C LEU A 204 7.40 -21.41 -3.18
N LYS A 205 6.37 -20.55 -3.19
CA LYS A 205 5.64 -20.23 -4.42
C LYS A 205 6.54 -19.58 -5.46
N MET A 206 7.43 -18.66 -5.03
CA MET A 206 8.41 -18.04 -5.92
C MET A 206 9.31 -19.10 -6.61
N LYS A 207 9.78 -20.11 -5.86
CA LYS A 207 10.56 -21.22 -6.41
C LYS A 207 9.75 -22.08 -7.39
N GLU A 208 8.50 -22.41 -7.06
CA GLU A 208 7.62 -23.21 -7.94
C GLU A 208 7.42 -22.57 -9.32
N ILE A 209 7.38 -21.26 -9.40
CA ILE A 209 7.20 -20.52 -10.65
C ILE A 209 8.52 -20.08 -11.30
N GLY A 210 9.65 -20.56 -10.79
CA GLY A 210 10.98 -20.37 -11.39
C GLY A 210 11.70 -19.07 -10.96
N PHE A 211 11.27 -18.45 -9.86
CA PHE A 211 11.95 -17.30 -9.25
C PHE A 211 12.80 -17.76 -8.07
N GLY A 212 14.01 -18.23 -8.34
CA GLY A 212 14.93 -18.75 -7.33
C GLY A 212 16.37 -18.39 -7.61
#